data_e8b78a2f32b89897255c22f3a166e518
#
_entry.id   e8b78a2f32b89897255c22f3a166e518
#
_cell.length_a   1.000
_cell.length_b   1.000
_cell.length_c   1.000
_cell.angle_alpha   90.00
_cell.angle_beta   90.00
_cell.angle_gamma   90.00
#
_symmetry.space_group_name_H-M   'P 1'
#
loop_
_entity.id
_entity.type
_entity.pdbx_description
1 polymer ?
#
loop_
_entity_poly.entity_id
_entity_poly.type
_entity_poly.pdbx_seq_one_letter_code
_entity_poly.pdbx_strand_id
1 'polypeptide(L)'
;MAWIILLLVLSVQGKSEGIWSLQPVKRPEVPKPDASLTEIRNPIDAFVQERLDAGNLKPSPEADRRTLIRRLSFDLHGLPPKPEAIEAFVASKDPKAYEKLVDELLNSPHYGERFARHWLDIAHYADTHGFERDKLRPNAW
;
A
#
# COMPACT_ATOMS: atom_id res chain seq x y z
N MET A 1 -20.25 27.97 -57.85
CA MET A 1 -19.39 26.79 -57.59
C MET A 1 -18.94 26.85 -56.14
N ALA A 2 -19.61 26.14 -55.26
CA ALA A 2 -19.32 26.13 -53.83
C ALA A 2 -18.51 24.83 -53.54
N TRP A 3 -17.29 25.02 -53.05
CA TRP A 3 -16.43 23.94 -52.64
C TRP A 3 -16.81 23.53 -51.21
N ILE A 4 -17.43 22.36 -51.07
CA ILE A 4 -17.67 21.74 -49.75
C ILE A 4 -16.39 21.00 -49.37
N ILE A 5 -15.66 21.59 -48.44
CA ILE A 5 -14.53 20.91 -47.78
C ILE A 5 -15.13 19.98 -46.72
N LEU A 6 -15.22 18.69 -47.05
CA LEU A 6 -15.60 17.63 -46.13
C LEU A 6 -14.41 17.35 -45.22
N LEU A 7 -14.42 17.92 -44.01
CA LEU A 7 -13.46 17.60 -42.95
C LEU A 7 -13.77 16.19 -42.46
N LEU A 8 -13.02 15.22 -42.96
CA LEU A 8 -12.99 13.87 -42.43
C LEU A 8 -12.25 13.90 -41.11
N VAL A 9 -13.01 14.08 -40.00
CA VAL A 9 -12.49 13.84 -38.65
C VAL A 9 -12.33 12.32 -38.53
N LEU A 10 -11.12 11.84 -38.81
CA LEU A 10 -10.72 10.50 -38.44
C LEU A 10 -10.68 10.46 -36.90
N SER A 11 -11.77 10.03 -36.29
CA SER A 11 -11.78 9.59 -34.91
C SER A 11 -10.88 8.36 -34.82
N VAL A 12 -9.64 8.57 -34.40
CA VAL A 12 -8.76 7.48 -33.95
C VAL A 12 -9.39 6.92 -32.68
N GLN A 13 -10.37 6.06 -32.84
CA GLN A 13 -10.80 5.16 -31.78
C GLN A 13 -9.69 4.11 -31.63
N GLY A 14 -8.62 4.50 -30.98
CA GLY A 14 -7.63 3.53 -30.51
C GLY A 14 -8.37 2.54 -29.62
N LYS A 15 -8.48 1.29 -30.08
CA LYS A 15 -8.95 0.19 -29.25
C LYS A 15 -8.02 0.08 -28.06
N SER A 16 -8.43 0.61 -26.91
CA SER A 16 -7.78 0.36 -25.62
C SER A 16 -8.03 -1.07 -25.11
N GLU A 17 -8.55 -1.92 -26.00
CA GLU A 17 -8.77 -3.34 -25.77
C GLU A 17 -7.41 -4.03 -25.62
N GLY A 18 -6.91 -4.15 -24.40
CA GLY A 18 -5.66 -4.86 -24.11
C GLY A 18 -4.85 -4.28 -22.94
N ILE A 19 -4.97 -2.99 -22.65
CA ILE A 19 -4.26 -2.41 -21.51
C ILE A 19 -5.21 -2.43 -20.31
N TRP A 20 -4.99 -3.36 -19.39
CA TRP A 20 -5.86 -3.58 -18.22
C TRP A 20 -6.04 -2.31 -17.36
N SER A 21 -4.99 -1.48 -17.25
CA SER A 21 -5.00 -0.24 -16.45
C SER A 21 -5.89 0.87 -17.04
N LEU A 22 -6.29 0.76 -18.30
CA LEU A 22 -7.20 1.70 -18.98
C LEU A 22 -8.66 1.22 -18.97
N GLN A 23 -8.92 0.03 -18.46
CA GLN A 23 -10.29 -0.48 -18.33
C GLN A 23 -10.99 0.11 -17.10
N PRO A 24 -12.30 0.32 -17.13
CA PRO A 24 -13.05 0.71 -15.95
C PRO A 24 -12.83 -0.27 -14.80
N VAL A 25 -12.59 0.24 -13.60
CA VAL A 25 -12.40 -0.59 -12.41
C VAL A 25 -13.69 -1.37 -12.14
N LYS A 26 -13.57 -2.69 -12.13
CA LYS A 26 -14.67 -3.60 -11.75
C LYS A 26 -14.28 -4.32 -10.46
N ARG A 27 -15.20 -4.37 -9.52
CA ARG A 27 -14.98 -5.15 -8.30
C ARG A 27 -15.08 -6.64 -8.67
N PRO A 28 -14.01 -7.45 -8.51
CA PRO A 28 -14.07 -8.87 -8.75
C PRO A 28 -14.88 -9.59 -7.68
N GLU A 29 -15.43 -10.74 -8.02
CA GLU A 29 -15.98 -11.66 -7.02
C GLU A 29 -14.85 -12.22 -6.16
N VAL A 30 -15.08 -12.31 -4.85
CA VAL A 30 -14.09 -12.87 -3.93
C VAL A 30 -14.06 -14.39 -4.13
N PRO A 31 -12.90 -14.99 -4.46
CA PRO A 31 -12.77 -16.41 -4.60
C PRO A 31 -13.18 -17.15 -3.33
N LYS A 32 -13.59 -18.41 -3.47
CA LYS A 32 -13.88 -19.33 -2.36
C LYS A 32 -12.84 -20.44 -2.37
N PRO A 33 -11.60 -20.15 -1.93
CA PRO A 33 -10.56 -21.17 -1.88
C PRO A 33 -10.95 -22.28 -0.90
N ASP A 34 -10.34 -23.44 -1.03
CA ASP A 34 -10.55 -24.53 -0.10
C ASP A 34 -10.01 -24.15 1.29
N ALA A 35 -10.93 -23.93 2.24
CA ALA A 35 -10.62 -23.50 3.60
C ALA A 35 -9.77 -24.50 4.42
N SER A 36 -9.43 -25.65 3.84
CA SER A 36 -8.68 -26.70 4.54
C SER A 36 -7.20 -26.37 4.76
N LEU A 37 -6.66 -25.34 4.08
CA LEU A 37 -5.22 -25.11 4.03
C LEU A 37 -4.76 -23.83 4.75
N THR A 38 -5.64 -22.82 4.92
CA THR A 38 -5.25 -21.53 5.52
C THR A 38 -6.44 -20.81 6.12
N GLU A 39 -6.26 -20.15 7.25
CA GLU A 39 -7.25 -19.24 7.83
C GLU A 39 -7.43 -18.00 6.93
N ILE A 40 -8.60 -17.87 6.30
CA ILE A 40 -8.98 -16.70 5.52
C ILE A 40 -9.53 -15.63 6.48
N ARG A 41 -8.77 -14.59 6.74
CA ARG A 41 -9.14 -13.50 7.66
C ARG A 41 -9.83 -12.34 6.94
N ASN A 42 -9.54 -12.15 5.66
CA ASN A 42 -10.10 -11.06 4.85
C ASN A 42 -10.16 -11.46 3.35
N PRO A 43 -10.88 -10.68 2.53
CA PRO A 43 -11.01 -10.98 1.10
C PRO A 43 -9.68 -11.03 0.34
N ILE A 44 -8.64 -10.30 0.77
CA ILE A 44 -7.33 -10.31 0.11
C ILE A 44 -6.67 -11.68 0.26
N ASP A 45 -6.81 -12.30 1.43
CA ASP A 45 -6.28 -13.64 1.68
C ASP A 45 -6.85 -14.67 0.70
N ALA A 46 -8.15 -14.53 0.34
CA ALA A 46 -8.80 -15.41 -0.61
C ALA A 46 -8.16 -15.32 -2.02
N PHE A 47 -7.87 -14.10 -2.49
CA PHE A 47 -7.17 -13.92 -3.78
C PHE A 47 -5.73 -14.42 -3.75
N VAL A 48 -5.04 -14.22 -2.63
CA VAL A 48 -3.66 -14.74 -2.45
C VAL A 48 -3.68 -16.26 -2.45
N GLN A 49 -4.62 -16.87 -1.70
CA GLN A 49 -4.74 -18.34 -1.61
C GLN A 49 -5.05 -18.94 -2.98
N GLU A 50 -5.98 -18.37 -3.76
CA GLU A 50 -6.29 -18.84 -5.12
C GLU A 50 -5.01 -18.91 -6.00
N ARG A 51 -4.14 -17.89 -5.89
CA ARG A 51 -2.88 -17.87 -6.63
C ARG A 51 -1.87 -18.90 -6.14
N LEU A 52 -1.79 -19.11 -4.82
CA LEU A 52 -0.94 -20.13 -4.24
C LEU A 52 -1.40 -21.54 -4.69
N ASP A 53 -2.71 -21.80 -4.64
CA ASP A 53 -3.29 -23.07 -5.06
C ASP A 53 -3.02 -23.36 -6.53
N ALA A 54 -3.19 -22.34 -7.41
CA ALA A 54 -2.86 -22.47 -8.83
C ALA A 54 -1.39 -22.77 -9.10
N GLY A 55 -0.49 -22.34 -8.19
CA GLY A 55 0.95 -22.62 -8.24
C GLY A 55 1.37 -23.89 -7.50
N ASN A 56 0.42 -24.64 -6.90
CA ASN A 56 0.72 -25.75 -5.96
C ASN A 56 1.67 -25.33 -4.82
N LEU A 57 1.52 -24.09 -4.34
CA LEU A 57 2.30 -23.52 -3.24
C LEU A 57 1.46 -23.48 -1.96
N LYS A 58 2.13 -23.61 -0.83
CA LYS A 58 1.52 -23.40 0.48
C LYS A 58 1.96 -22.05 1.05
N PRO A 59 1.09 -21.34 1.79
CA PRO A 59 1.50 -20.15 2.49
C PRO A 59 2.57 -20.48 3.54
N SER A 60 3.49 -19.56 3.75
CA SER A 60 4.45 -19.65 4.84
C SER A 60 3.73 -19.53 6.20
N PRO A 61 4.26 -20.14 7.26
CA PRO A 61 3.73 -19.93 8.60
C PRO A 61 3.85 -18.46 9.00
N GLU A 62 3.02 -18.07 9.96
CA GLU A 62 3.08 -16.73 10.52
C GLU A 62 4.49 -16.43 11.08
N ALA A 63 4.95 -15.20 10.88
CA ALA A 63 6.25 -14.78 11.38
C ALA A 63 6.25 -14.73 12.93
N ASP A 64 7.41 -14.96 13.54
CA ASP A 64 7.59 -14.81 14.97
C ASP A 64 7.34 -13.37 15.45
N ARG A 65 7.06 -13.18 16.73
CA ARG A 65 6.71 -11.88 17.31
C ARG A 65 7.80 -10.83 17.15
N ARG A 66 9.08 -11.17 17.16
CA ARG A 66 10.18 -10.22 16.93
C ARG A 66 10.16 -9.71 15.50
N THR A 67 9.92 -10.59 14.56
CA THR A 67 9.76 -10.24 13.15
C THR A 67 8.52 -9.40 12.92
N LEU A 68 7.39 -9.74 13.55
CA LEU A 68 6.13 -8.96 13.41
C LEU A 68 6.28 -7.53 13.90
N ILE A 69 6.76 -7.31 15.14
CA ILE A 69 6.95 -5.94 15.66
C ILE A 69 7.94 -5.15 14.82
N ARG A 70 9.03 -5.78 14.37
CA ARG A 70 10.00 -5.12 13.50
C ARG A 70 9.37 -4.66 12.19
N ARG A 71 8.66 -5.53 11.48
CA ARG A 71 7.98 -5.20 10.22
C ARG A 71 6.98 -4.06 10.43
N LEU A 72 6.11 -4.20 11.43
CA LEU A 72 5.08 -3.21 11.72
C LEU A 72 5.66 -1.83 12.06
N SER A 73 6.74 -1.76 12.84
CA SER A 73 7.39 -0.50 13.18
C SER A 73 8.01 0.18 11.95
N PHE A 74 8.66 -0.58 11.06
CA PHE A 74 9.19 -0.01 9.82
C PHE A 74 8.08 0.44 8.88
N ASP A 75 6.99 -0.29 8.78
CA ASP A 75 5.87 0.07 7.90
C ASP A 75 5.17 1.34 8.38
N LEU A 76 4.85 1.43 9.67
CA LEU A 76 4.07 2.54 10.23
C LEU A 76 4.92 3.75 10.63
N HIS A 77 6.12 3.55 11.17
CA HIS A 77 6.99 4.64 11.64
C HIS A 77 8.21 4.88 10.75
N GLY A 78 8.61 3.91 9.94
CA GLY A 78 9.89 3.95 9.22
C GLY A 78 11.12 3.82 10.13
N LEU A 79 10.93 3.45 11.39
CA LEU A 79 11.95 3.35 12.42
C LEU A 79 11.96 1.95 13.07
N PRO A 80 13.10 1.48 13.57
CA PRO A 80 13.14 0.24 14.34
C PRO A 80 12.40 0.39 15.67
N PRO A 81 11.79 -0.68 16.17
CA PRO A 81 11.18 -0.66 17.51
C PRO A 81 12.25 -0.56 18.60
N LYS A 82 11.89 0.04 19.74
CA LYS A 82 12.76 0.06 20.94
C LYS A 82 12.95 -1.35 21.49
N PRO A 83 14.13 -1.69 22.03
CA PRO A 83 14.39 -3.02 22.61
C PRO A 83 13.35 -3.43 23.65
N GLU A 84 12.97 -2.50 24.53
CA GLU A 84 12.01 -2.73 25.61
C GLU A 84 10.61 -3.09 25.04
N ALA A 85 10.20 -2.44 23.95
CA ALA A 85 8.94 -2.73 23.28
C ALA A 85 8.95 -4.13 22.62
N ILE A 86 10.09 -4.55 22.07
CA ILE A 86 10.26 -5.89 21.52
C ILE A 86 10.07 -6.93 22.63
N GLU A 87 10.79 -6.77 23.76
CA GLU A 87 10.72 -7.73 24.85
C GLU A 87 9.30 -7.80 25.46
N ALA A 88 8.65 -6.64 25.65
CA ALA A 88 7.28 -6.57 26.14
C ALA A 88 6.29 -7.29 25.20
N PHE A 89 6.40 -7.05 23.88
CA PHE A 89 5.53 -7.69 22.90
C PHE A 89 5.77 -9.20 22.81
N VAL A 90 7.04 -9.65 22.83
CA VAL A 90 7.40 -11.07 22.80
C VAL A 90 6.89 -11.81 24.04
N ALA A 91 7.02 -11.18 25.22
CA ALA A 91 6.60 -11.77 26.50
C ALA A 91 5.07 -11.75 26.72
N SER A 92 4.35 -10.92 25.97
CA SER A 92 2.91 -10.75 26.16
C SER A 92 2.15 -12.07 25.89
N LYS A 93 1.24 -12.41 26.81
CA LYS A 93 0.30 -13.54 26.67
C LYS A 93 -1.09 -13.09 26.19
N ASP A 94 -1.26 -11.81 25.90
CA ASP A 94 -2.52 -11.27 25.43
C ASP A 94 -2.79 -11.76 23.99
N PRO A 95 -3.92 -12.40 23.71
CA PRO A 95 -4.28 -12.80 22.36
C PRO A 95 -4.46 -11.62 21.40
N LYS A 96 -4.75 -10.42 21.92
CA LYS A 96 -4.89 -9.17 21.16
C LYS A 96 -3.63 -8.30 21.18
N ALA A 97 -2.47 -8.87 21.53
CA ALA A 97 -1.23 -8.09 21.63
C ALA A 97 -0.83 -7.44 20.31
N TYR A 98 -1.09 -8.10 19.18
CA TYR A 98 -0.76 -7.57 17.86
C TYR A 98 -1.65 -6.38 17.49
N GLU A 99 -2.96 -6.50 17.65
CA GLU A 99 -3.91 -5.43 17.37
C GLU A 99 -3.65 -4.20 18.26
N LYS A 100 -3.36 -4.42 19.56
CA LYS A 100 -3.00 -3.33 20.47
C LYS A 100 -1.71 -2.63 20.05
N LEU A 101 -0.72 -3.39 19.57
CA LEU A 101 0.53 -2.81 19.04
C LEU A 101 0.25 -1.99 17.77
N VAL A 102 -0.62 -2.45 16.88
CA VAL A 102 -1.05 -1.69 15.69
C VAL A 102 -1.68 -0.36 16.11
N ASP A 103 -2.63 -0.40 17.05
CA ASP A 103 -3.32 0.80 17.53
C ASP A 103 -2.35 1.78 18.20
N GLU A 104 -1.40 1.30 18.99
CA GLU A 104 -0.35 2.10 19.62
C GLU A 104 0.51 2.83 18.58
N LEU A 105 0.98 2.11 17.56
CA LEU A 105 1.81 2.69 16.52
C LEU A 105 1.04 3.68 15.65
N LEU A 106 -0.23 3.41 15.32
CA LEU A 106 -1.09 4.32 14.56
C LEU A 106 -1.38 5.62 15.32
N ASN A 107 -1.49 5.56 16.65
CA ASN A 107 -1.71 6.74 17.51
C ASN A 107 -0.43 7.53 17.81
N SER A 108 0.73 7.06 17.37
CA SER A 108 2.01 7.74 17.58
C SER A 108 2.20 8.91 16.59
N PRO A 109 2.81 10.03 17.03
CA PRO A 109 3.22 11.12 16.13
C PRO A 109 4.10 10.66 14.97
N HIS A 110 4.96 9.64 15.18
CA HIS A 110 5.82 9.09 14.14
C HIS A 110 5.06 8.49 12.96
N TYR A 111 3.83 8.02 13.17
CA TYR A 111 2.98 7.60 12.06
C TYR A 111 2.65 8.78 11.14
N GLY A 112 2.26 9.92 11.71
CA GLY A 112 2.02 11.16 10.95
C GLY A 112 3.26 11.63 10.19
N GLU A 113 4.43 11.64 10.84
CA GLU A 113 5.72 11.99 10.21
C GLU A 113 6.05 11.07 9.03
N ARG A 114 5.84 9.76 9.21
CA ARG A 114 6.06 8.76 8.15
C ARG A 114 5.13 8.96 6.96
N PHE A 115 3.84 9.16 7.21
CA PHE A 115 2.82 9.30 6.17
C PHE A 115 2.84 10.66 5.49
N ALA A 116 3.28 11.73 6.18
CA ALA A 116 3.42 13.05 5.60
C ALA A 116 4.28 13.06 4.33
N ARG A 117 5.28 12.18 4.22
CA ARG A 117 6.12 12.06 3.03
C ARG A 117 5.33 11.81 1.76
N HIS A 118 4.33 10.92 1.81
CA HIS A 118 3.50 10.61 0.64
C HIS A 118 2.68 11.82 0.18
N TRP A 119 2.17 12.61 1.13
CA TRP A 119 1.45 13.84 0.83
C TRP A 119 2.36 14.93 0.30
N LEU A 120 3.56 15.06 0.86
CA LEU A 120 4.56 16.01 0.40
C LEU A 120 5.02 15.71 -1.03
N ASP A 121 5.18 14.43 -1.37
CA ASP A 121 5.51 14.00 -2.74
C ASP A 121 4.38 14.37 -3.74
N ILE A 122 3.12 14.10 -3.38
CA ILE A 122 1.96 14.46 -4.20
C ILE A 122 1.84 15.96 -4.38
N ALA A 123 2.12 16.73 -3.32
CA ALA A 123 2.08 18.19 -3.33
C ALA A 123 3.30 18.83 -3.99
N HIS A 124 4.29 18.04 -4.43
CA HIS A 124 5.58 18.54 -4.92
C HIS A 124 6.23 19.53 -3.94
N TYR A 125 6.15 19.21 -2.64
CA TYR A 125 6.71 20.05 -1.58
C TYR A 125 8.23 20.09 -1.63
N ALA A 126 8.80 21.26 -1.44
CA ALA A 126 10.23 21.46 -1.24
C ALA A 126 10.48 22.73 -0.43
N ASP A 127 11.46 22.70 0.46
CA ASP A 127 11.90 23.86 1.27
C ASP A 127 12.66 24.88 0.43
N THR A 128 13.22 24.44 -0.68
CA THR A 128 14.04 25.27 -1.58
C THR A 128 13.61 25.12 -3.04
N HIS A 129 14.20 25.92 -3.91
CA HIS A 129 14.02 25.82 -5.36
C HIS A 129 14.86 24.68 -6.00
N GLY A 130 15.65 23.96 -5.21
CA GLY A 130 16.49 22.87 -5.67
C GLY A 130 17.81 23.30 -6.30
N PHE A 131 18.41 22.39 -7.03
CA PHE A 131 19.81 22.39 -7.45
C PHE A 131 20.32 23.69 -8.13
N GLU A 132 19.53 24.35 -8.99
CA GLU A 132 20.05 25.48 -9.75
C GLU A 132 20.21 26.77 -8.92
N ARG A 133 19.38 26.99 -7.94
CA ARG A 133 19.33 28.24 -7.17
C ARG A 133 19.37 28.05 -5.67
N ASP A 134 18.95 26.93 -5.19
CA ASP A 134 18.85 26.52 -3.78
C ASP A 134 18.35 27.63 -2.81
N LYS A 135 17.47 28.50 -3.34
CA LYS A 135 16.88 29.58 -2.56
C LYS A 135 15.76 29.01 -1.68
N LEU A 136 15.74 29.41 -0.43
CA LEU A 136 14.66 29.10 0.49
C LEU A 136 13.31 29.60 -0.06
N ARG A 137 12.27 28.84 0.18
CA ARG A 137 10.88 29.18 -0.13
C ARG A 137 10.18 29.63 1.16
N PRO A 138 10.17 30.92 1.51
CA PRO A 138 9.69 31.39 2.82
C PRO A 138 8.22 31.11 3.10
N ASN A 139 7.44 30.78 2.09
CA ASN A 139 6.00 30.49 2.19
C ASN A 139 5.68 29.04 1.80
N ALA A 140 6.60 28.12 2.04
CA ALA A 140 6.42 26.70 1.72
C ALA A 140 5.52 25.94 2.72
N TRP A 141 5.08 26.58 3.79
CA TRP A 141 4.22 26.01 4.84
C TRP A 141 2.76 25.99 4.43
#